data_d74a170ad034085d9bd2c4ecaa8e86e9
#
_entry.id   d74a170ad034085d9bd2c4ecaa8e86e9
#
_cell.length_a   1.000
_cell.length_b   1.000
_cell.length_c   1.000
_cell.angle_alpha   90.00
_cell.angle_beta   90.00
_cell.angle_gamma   90.00
#
_symmetry.space_group_name_H-M   'P 1'
#
loop_
_entity.id
_entity.type
_entity.pdbx_description
1 polymer ?
#
loop_
_entity_poly.entity_id
_entity_poly.type
_entity_poly.pdbx_seq_one_letter_code
_entity_poly.pdbx_strand_id
1 'polypeptide(L)'
;MKEKIGVIGGGIAGVGAAWALQRAGYEVDLFEKTSAIGGNAKTFRWKTEDGDVESPLLVVAWPQMYYHNYELLLEELGVGITTLPISYFIQTPDGHFCQDGQTAMAKRFAPDFRRWKRLVSFVSKVNSIFVPKKTHESLYHFSYFNPLNLIPLYWLARLFGISKAFWEQVFVPIHCASFITTSMKGVPAVILPLLESIVPLD
;
A
#
# COMPACT_ATOMS: atom_id res chain seq x y z
N MET A 1 -25.50 -22.28 -28.18
CA MET A 1 -25.74 -20.91 -27.61
C MET A 1 -24.57 -20.60 -26.70
N LYS A 2 -24.01 -19.41 -26.79
CA LYS A 2 -22.98 -18.96 -25.81
C LYS A 2 -23.68 -18.76 -24.48
N GLU A 3 -23.04 -19.20 -23.42
CA GLU A 3 -23.52 -18.96 -22.06
C GLU A 3 -23.38 -17.47 -21.75
N LYS A 4 -24.44 -16.88 -21.18
CA LYS A 4 -24.50 -15.43 -20.85
C LYS A 4 -24.25 -15.21 -19.38
N ILE A 5 -23.30 -14.33 -19.06
CA ILE A 5 -22.85 -14.04 -17.69
C ILE A 5 -23.06 -12.55 -17.37
N GLY A 6 -23.72 -12.27 -16.25
CA GLY A 6 -23.84 -10.92 -15.72
C GLY A 6 -22.72 -10.61 -14.73
N VAL A 7 -22.01 -9.48 -14.92
CA VAL A 7 -21.01 -8.97 -13.99
C VAL A 7 -21.55 -7.70 -13.37
N ILE A 8 -21.56 -7.62 -12.04
CA ILE A 8 -22.07 -6.47 -11.29
C ILE A 8 -20.92 -5.64 -10.72
N GLY A 9 -20.88 -4.36 -11.09
CA GLY A 9 -19.87 -3.40 -10.69
C GLY A 9 -18.79 -3.15 -11.74
N GLY A 10 -18.66 -1.91 -12.17
CA GLY A 10 -17.71 -1.46 -13.20
C GLY A 10 -16.36 -0.97 -12.65
N GLY A 11 -15.97 -1.40 -11.44
CA GLY A 11 -14.61 -1.18 -10.92
C GLY A 11 -13.59 -2.12 -11.56
N ILE A 12 -12.31 -2.01 -11.16
CA ILE A 12 -11.21 -2.80 -11.74
C ILE A 12 -11.47 -4.31 -11.71
N ALA A 13 -12.05 -4.83 -10.63
CA ALA A 13 -12.37 -6.25 -10.50
C ALA A 13 -13.46 -6.70 -11.49
N GLY A 14 -14.54 -5.92 -11.61
CA GLY A 14 -15.64 -6.25 -12.53
C GLY A 14 -15.25 -6.09 -14.00
N VAL A 15 -14.52 -5.03 -14.33
CA VAL A 15 -14.02 -4.82 -15.70
C VAL A 15 -13.03 -5.94 -16.08
N GLY A 16 -12.11 -6.29 -15.17
CA GLY A 16 -11.15 -7.37 -15.40
C GLY A 16 -11.85 -8.75 -15.55
N ALA A 17 -12.85 -9.03 -14.72
CA ALA A 17 -13.65 -10.25 -14.83
C ALA A 17 -14.43 -10.31 -16.16
N ALA A 18 -15.10 -9.22 -16.53
CA ALA A 18 -15.84 -9.14 -17.78
C ALA A 18 -14.93 -9.35 -18.99
N TRP A 19 -13.75 -8.71 -18.99
CA TRP A 19 -12.73 -8.85 -20.01
C TRP A 19 -12.24 -10.31 -20.15
N ALA A 20 -11.89 -10.95 -19.02
CA ALA A 20 -11.41 -12.33 -19.01
C ALA A 20 -12.49 -13.32 -19.50
N LEU A 21 -13.74 -13.16 -19.04
CA LEU A 21 -14.87 -14.00 -19.45
C LEU A 21 -15.19 -13.84 -20.95
N GLN A 22 -15.15 -12.61 -21.46
CA GLN A 22 -15.36 -12.35 -22.88
C GLN A 22 -14.28 -13.04 -23.73
N ARG A 23 -13.02 -13.00 -23.31
CA ARG A 23 -11.91 -13.72 -23.97
C ARG A 23 -12.05 -15.23 -23.89
N ALA A 24 -12.66 -15.75 -22.82
CA ALA A 24 -12.98 -17.17 -22.68
C ALA A 24 -14.18 -17.60 -23.55
N GLY A 25 -14.82 -16.67 -24.28
CA GLY A 25 -15.88 -16.96 -25.25
C GLY A 25 -17.29 -16.81 -24.70
N TYR A 26 -17.47 -16.34 -23.48
CA TYR A 26 -18.79 -16.05 -22.91
C TYR A 26 -19.38 -14.76 -23.48
N GLU A 27 -20.71 -14.64 -23.45
CA GLU A 27 -21.42 -13.39 -23.65
C GLU A 27 -21.53 -12.69 -22.29
N VAL A 28 -21.07 -11.42 -22.18
CA VAL A 28 -20.96 -10.75 -20.88
C VAL A 28 -21.73 -9.44 -20.87
N ASP A 29 -22.63 -9.30 -19.89
CA ASP A 29 -23.28 -8.04 -19.54
C ASP A 29 -22.61 -7.46 -18.29
N LEU A 30 -22.06 -6.24 -18.39
CA LEU A 30 -21.50 -5.51 -17.26
C LEU A 30 -22.52 -4.47 -16.77
N PHE A 31 -22.92 -4.58 -15.50
CA PHE A 31 -23.85 -3.66 -14.85
C PHE A 31 -23.10 -2.71 -13.91
N GLU A 32 -23.20 -1.41 -14.15
CA GLU A 32 -22.65 -0.36 -13.30
C GLU A 32 -23.76 0.61 -12.88
N LYS A 33 -23.79 0.97 -11.60
CA LYS A 33 -24.83 1.86 -11.05
C LYS A 33 -24.63 3.34 -11.39
N THR A 34 -23.41 3.72 -11.73
CA THR A 34 -23.06 5.10 -12.10
C THR A 34 -22.97 5.25 -13.62
N SER A 35 -22.89 6.48 -14.11
CA SER A 35 -22.80 6.77 -15.54
C SER A 35 -21.45 6.42 -16.19
N ALA A 36 -20.45 6.02 -15.38
CA ALA A 36 -19.11 5.70 -15.87
C ALA A 36 -18.52 4.49 -15.14
N ILE A 37 -17.79 3.65 -15.87
CA ILE A 37 -16.97 2.59 -15.32
C ILE A 37 -15.69 3.15 -14.73
N GLY A 38 -14.97 2.36 -13.89
CA GLY A 38 -13.70 2.72 -13.27
C GLY A 38 -13.73 2.63 -11.74
N GLY A 39 -14.90 2.69 -11.11
CA GLY A 39 -15.04 2.58 -9.66
C GLY A 39 -14.28 3.69 -8.94
N ASN A 40 -13.26 3.32 -8.14
CA ASN A 40 -12.40 4.27 -7.42
C ASN A 40 -11.26 4.86 -8.29
N ALA A 41 -11.00 4.31 -9.47
CA ALA A 41 -10.04 4.88 -10.42
C ALA A 41 -10.67 6.10 -11.11
N LYS A 42 -10.65 7.25 -10.44
CA LYS A 42 -11.22 8.50 -10.91
C LYS A 42 -10.13 9.52 -11.20
N THR A 43 -10.26 10.21 -12.32
CA THR A 43 -9.42 11.37 -12.68
C THR A 43 -10.21 12.64 -12.47
N PHE A 44 -9.64 13.56 -11.72
CA PHE A 44 -10.14 14.91 -11.60
C PHE A 44 -9.57 15.76 -12.73
N ARG A 45 -10.44 16.58 -13.34
CA ARG A 45 -10.06 17.53 -14.39
C ARG A 45 -10.52 18.91 -13.98
N TRP A 46 -9.64 19.89 -14.05
CA TRP A 46 -9.97 21.29 -13.82
C TRP A 46 -9.17 22.19 -14.76
N LYS A 47 -9.72 23.35 -15.02
CA LYS A 47 -9.09 24.39 -15.84
C LYS A 47 -8.24 25.29 -14.97
N THR A 48 -7.03 25.57 -15.41
CA THR A 48 -6.16 26.60 -14.85
C THR A 48 -5.84 27.65 -15.89
N GLU A 49 -5.20 28.72 -15.48
CA GLU A 49 -4.72 29.76 -16.41
C GLU A 49 -3.68 29.21 -17.40
N ASP A 50 -2.93 28.21 -17.00
CA ASP A 50 -1.89 27.54 -17.79
C ASP A 50 -2.40 26.35 -18.62
N GLY A 51 -3.70 26.05 -18.57
CA GLY A 51 -4.34 24.97 -19.32
C GLY A 51 -5.10 23.97 -18.44
N ASP A 52 -5.58 22.89 -19.07
CA ASP A 52 -6.32 21.86 -18.39
C ASP A 52 -5.37 20.94 -17.60
N VAL A 53 -5.66 20.74 -16.32
CA VAL A 53 -4.90 19.85 -15.43
C VAL A 53 -5.74 18.61 -15.11
N GLU A 54 -5.12 17.45 -15.24
CA GLU A 54 -5.69 16.17 -14.82
C GLU A 54 -4.90 15.61 -13.65
N SER A 55 -5.60 15.13 -12.63
CA SER A 55 -4.98 14.42 -11.51
C SER A 55 -5.79 13.19 -11.13
N PRO A 56 -5.16 12.05 -10.98
CA PRO A 56 -5.81 10.89 -10.41
C PRO A 56 -6.20 11.18 -8.95
N LEU A 57 -7.40 10.78 -8.56
CA LEU A 57 -7.89 10.98 -7.21
C LEU A 57 -7.43 9.87 -6.26
N LEU A 58 -7.40 8.65 -6.75
CA LEU A 58 -7.06 7.45 -5.99
C LEU A 58 -6.31 6.46 -6.89
N VAL A 59 -5.55 5.54 -6.28
CA VAL A 59 -4.86 4.44 -6.97
C VAL A 59 -3.85 4.95 -8.01
N VAL A 60 -2.94 5.82 -7.57
CA VAL A 60 -1.92 6.45 -8.45
C VAL A 60 -0.63 5.63 -8.55
N ALA A 61 -0.35 4.80 -7.56
CA ALA A 61 0.85 3.98 -7.50
C ALA A 61 0.59 2.69 -6.72
N TRP A 62 1.38 1.67 -7.00
CA TRP A 62 1.35 0.39 -6.28
C TRP A 62 2.78 -0.16 -6.14
N PRO A 63 3.06 -0.95 -5.09
CA PRO A 63 4.32 -1.68 -4.98
C PRO A 63 4.34 -2.80 -6.03
N GLN A 64 5.30 -2.76 -6.94
CA GLN A 64 5.41 -3.66 -8.08
C GLN A 64 5.35 -5.15 -7.68
N MET A 65 6.07 -5.53 -6.64
CA MET A 65 6.14 -6.93 -6.20
C MET A 65 4.81 -7.55 -5.73
N TYR A 66 3.76 -6.74 -5.48
CA TYR A 66 2.49 -7.22 -4.93
C TYR A 66 1.36 -7.31 -5.96
N TYR A 67 1.52 -6.69 -7.12
CA TYR A 67 0.45 -6.56 -8.11
C TYR A 67 0.79 -7.24 -9.43
N HIS A 68 1.48 -8.38 -9.35
CA HIS A 68 1.95 -9.13 -10.54
C HIS A 68 0.85 -9.37 -11.59
N ASN A 69 -0.33 -9.84 -11.18
CA ASN A 69 -1.44 -10.07 -12.12
C ASN A 69 -1.94 -8.76 -12.76
N TYR A 70 -1.85 -7.65 -12.04
CA TYR A 70 -2.24 -6.34 -12.57
C TYR A 70 -1.21 -5.85 -13.59
N GLU A 71 0.06 -6.06 -13.34
CA GLU A 71 1.13 -5.73 -14.27
C GLU A 71 1.05 -6.55 -15.56
N LEU A 72 0.81 -7.85 -15.45
CA LEU A 72 0.55 -8.71 -16.62
C LEU A 72 -0.66 -8.23 -17.43
N LEU A 73 -1.73 -7.81 -16.78
CA LEU A 73 -2.88 -7.24 -17.46
C LEU A 73 -2.52 -5.95 -18.20
N LEU A 74 -1.78 -5.03 -17.57
CA LEU A 74 -1.35 -3.78 -18.21
C LEU A 74 -0.43 -4.05 -19.40
N GLU A 75 0.49 -4.99 -19.28
CA GLU A 75 1.36 -5.43 -20.37
C GLU A 75 0.55 -5.99 -21.56
N GLU A 76 -0.45 -6.84 -21.30
CA GLU A 76 -1.31 -7.39 -22.33
C GLU A 76 -2.18 -6.33 -23.00
N LEU A 77 -2.55 -5.28 -22.27
CA LEU A 77 -3.27 -4.12 -22.79
C LEU A 77 -2.36 -3.08 -23.48
N GLY A 78 -1.06 -3.29 -23.48
CA GLY A 78 -0.09 -2.35 -24.04
C GLY A 78 0.03 -1.04 -23.24
N VAL A 79 -0.32 -1.05 -21.96
CA VAL A 79 -0.24 0.14 -21.09
C VAL A 79 1.13 0.20 -20.46
N GLY A 80 1.88 1.27 -20.76
CA GLY A 80 3.19 1.52 -20.16
C GLY A 80 3.12 1.85 -18.68
N ILE A 81 4.06 1.29 -17.90
CA ILE A 81 4.25 1.60 -16.48
C ILE A 81 5.55 2.38 -16.28
N THR A 82 5.56 3.29 -15.32
CA THR A 82 6.75 4.04 -14.93
C THR A 82 7.00 3.88 -13.44
N THR A 83 8.24 3.68 -13.04
CA THR A 83 8.62 3.63 -11.63
C THR A 83 8.98 5.03 -11.15
N LEU A 84 8.32 5.46 -10.08
CA LEU A 84 8.57 6.75 -9.45
C LEU A 84 8.98 6.53 -7.99
N PRO A 85 9.99 7.28 -7.49
CA PRO A 85 10.26 7.31 -6.06
C PRO A 85 9.08 7.99 -5.35
N ILE A 86 8.56 7.33 -4.31
CA ILE A 86 7.54 7.92 -3.46
C ILE A 86 8.21 8.57 -2.27
N SER A 87 7.93 9.84 -2.04
CA SER A 87 8.31 10.56 -0.83
C SER A 87 7.07 11.04 -0.09
N TYR A 88 7.13 11.00 1.23
CA TYR A 88 6.02 11.40 2.08
C TYR A 88 6.24 12.82 2.61
N PHE A 89 5.19 13.62 2.50
CA PHE A 89 5.10 14.91 3.15
C PHE A 89 3.95 14.88 4.16
N ILE A 90 4.25 15.23 5.40
CA ILE A 90 3.27 15.26 6.49
C ILE A 90 3.28 16.64 7.11
N GLN A 91 2.12 17.28 7.18
CA GLN A 91 1.92 18.52 7.91
C GLN A 91 1.27 18.21 9.26
N THR A 92 1.87 18.73 10.32
CA THR A 92 1.32 18.64 11.68
C THR A 92 1.27 20.04 12.30
N PRO A 93 0.56 20.23 13.43
CA PRO A 93 0.60 21.50 14.15
C PRO A 93 2.00 21.92 14.59
N ASP A 94 2.88 20.96 14.87
CA ASP A 94 4.26 21.19 15.33
C ASP A 94 5.25 21.40 14.20
N GLY A 95 4.82 21.38 12.94
CA GLY A 95 5.69 21.54 11.77
C GLY A 95 5.41 20.51 10.67
N HIS A 96 6.36 20.36 9.78
CA HIS A 96 6.25 19.39 8.68
C HIS A 96 7.41 18.39 8.67
N PHE A 97 7.10 17.20 8.23
CA PHE A 97 8.06 16.13 7.95
C PHE A 97 8.11 15.90 6.44
N CYS A 98 9.32 15.82 5.89
CA CYS A 98 9.57 15.33 4.54
C CYS A 98 10.62 14.22 4.61
N GLN A 99 10.46 13.17 3.82
CA GLN A 99 11.34 11.99 3.81
C GLN A 99 12.75 12.29 3.27
N ASP A 100 12.98 13.49 2.73
CA ASP A 100 14.30 13.95 2.29
C ASP A 100 15.33 14.12 3.44
N GLY A 101 14.90 13.99 4.68
CA GLY A 101 15.74 14.13 5.87
C GLY A 101 16.15 15.55 6.23
N GLN A 102 15.76 16.55 5.45
CA GLN A 102 16.21 17.94 5.62
C GLN A 102 15.38 18.73 6.63
N THR A 103 14.14 18.34 6.86
CA THR A 103 13.23 19.05 7.76
C THR A 103 13.69 18.96 9.22
N ALA A 104 13.34 19.97 10.02
CA ALA A 104 13.61 19.96 11.46
C ALA A 104 13.00 18.73 12.15
N MET A 105 11.83 18.29 11.69
CA MET A 105 11.12 17.12 12.19
C MET A 105 11.85 15.82 11.85
N ALA A 106 12.39 15.67 10.63
CA ALA A 106 13.21 14.53 10.26
C ALA A 106 14.48 14.43 11.12
N LYS A 107 15.15 15.57 11.35
CA LYS A 107 16.33 15.63 12.24
C LYS A 107 15.98 15.29 13.69
N ARG A 108 14.86 15.80 14.21
CA ARG A 108 14.35 15.47 15.55
C ARG A 108 14.14 13.97 15.73
N PHE A 109 13.60 13.29 14.76
CA PHE A 109 13.30 11.86 14.82
C PHE A 109 14.42 10.93 14.31
N ALA A 110 15.57 11.45 13.94
CA ALA A 110 16.71 10.64 13.48
C ALA A 110 17.09 9.49 14.45
N PRO A 111 17.04 9.66 15.81
CA PRO A 111 17.24 8.52 16.70
C PRO A 111 16.14 7.45 16.59
N ASP A 112 14.89 7.85 16.36
CA ASP A 112 13.77 6.93 16.21
C ASP A 112 13.88 6.14 14.91
N PHE A 113 14.28 6.74 13.80
CA PHE A 113 14.56 6.03 12.55
C PHE A 113 15.63 4.95 12.70
N ARG A 114 16.73 5.26 13.43
CA ARG A 114 17.76 4.24 13.72
C ARG A 114 17.23 3.07 14.54
N ARG A 115 16.35 3.34 15.52
CA ARG A 115 15.70 2.28 16.33
C ARG A 115 14.69 1.51 15.48
N TRP A 116 13.99 2.20 14.60
CA TRP A 116 13.06 1.58 13.66
C TRP A 116 13.75 0.56 12.76
N LYS A 117 14.86 0.90 12.13
CA LYS A 117 15.67 -0.05 11.33
C LYS A 117 16.10 -1.28 12.13
N ARG A 118 16.45 -1.13 13.39
CA ARG A 118 16.76 -2.26 14.28
C ARG A 118 15.53 -3.11 14.55
N LEU A 119 14.38 -2.50 14.77
CA LEU A 119 13.11 -3.20 14.97
C LEU A 119 12.72 -3.99 13.72
N VAL A 120 12.78 -3.39 12.54
CA VAL A 120 12.52 -4.07 11.26
C VAL A 120 13.44 -5.28 11.09
N SER A 121 14.74 -5.09 11.31
CA SER A 121 15.72 -6.18 11.23
C SER A 121 15.43 -7.31 12.23
N PHE A 122 15.04 -6.97 13.47
CA PHE A 122 14.67 -7.95 14.48
C PHE A 122 13.43 -8.75 14.05
N VAL A 123 12.36 -8.08 13.67
CA VAL A 123 11.12 -8.75 13.23
C VAL A 123 11.37 -9.62 12.01
N SER A 124 12.14 -9.14 11.04
CA SER A 124 12.50 -9.91 9.84
C SER A 124 13.27 -11.18 10.19
N LYS A 125 14.21 -11.11 11.13
CA LYS A 125 14.96 -12.28 11.63
C LYS A 125 14.05 -13.27 12.33
N VAL A 126 13.14 -12.81 13.20
CA VAL A 126 12.17 -13.69 13.87
C VAL A 126 11.26 -14.35 12.84
N ASN A 127 10.71 -13.58 11.90
CA ASN A 127 9.86 -14.11 10.85
C ASN A 127 10.55 -15.20 10.03
N SER A 128 11.85 -15.02 9.71
CA SER A 128 12.62 -15.99 8.92
C SER A 128 12.79 -17.38 9.61
N ILE A 129 12.58 -17.46 10.92
CA ILE A 129 12.61 -18.73 11.66
C ILE A 129 11.35 -19.54 11.36
N PHE A 130 10.23 -18.87 11.16
CA PHE A 130 8.91 -19.49 11.01
C PHE A 130 8.44 -19.64 9.57
N VAL A 131 9.11 -19.00 8.62
CA VAL A 131 8.74 -19.04 7.18
C VAL A 131 9.77 -19.85 6.41
N PRO A 132 9.36 -20.86 5.64
CA PRO A 132 10.28 -21.63 4.79
C PRO A 132 10.97 -20.73 3.77
N LYS A 133 12.29 -20.86 3.61
CA LYS A 133 13.18 -19.99 2.83
C LYS A 133 12.98 -19.97 1.30
N LYS A 134 11.94 -20.60 0.73
CA LYS A 134 11.93 -20.98 -0.69
C LYS A 134 10.80 -20.46 -1.56
N THR A 135 9.98 -19.50 -1.14
CA THR A 135 8.95 -18.98 -2.05
C THR A 135 9.06 -17.46 -2.20
N HIS A 136 8.99 -16.97 -3.44
CA HIS A 136 8.79 -15.54 -3.73
C HIS A 136 7.54 -14.97 -3.04
N GLU A 137 6.62 -15.83 -2.64
CA GLU A 137 5.43 -15.54 -1.86
C GLU A 137 5.69 -15.39 -0.35
N SER A 138 6.91 -15.56 0.12
CA SER A 138 7.25 -15.59 1.56
C SER A 138 6.93 -14.30 2.33
N LEU A 139 6.79 -13.17 1.64
CA LEU A 139 6.37 -11.90 2.25
C LEU A 139 4.92 -11.91 2.73
N TYR A 140 4.08 -12.78 2.18
CA TYR A 140 2.65 -12.93 2.53
C TYR A 140 2.37 -14.09 3.48
N HIS A 141 3.34 -15.00 3.66
CA HIS A 141 3.16 -16.17 4.50
C HIS A 141 3.59 -15.86 5.93
N PHE A 142 2.63 -15.49 6.75
CA PHE A 142 2.81 -15.38 8.19
C PHE A 142 2.49 -16.72 8.83
N SER A 143 3.46 -17.34 9.51
CA SER A 143 3.19 -18.54 10.29
C SER A 143 2.29 -18.21 11.48
N TYR A 144 1.23 -18.96 11.66
CA TYR A 144 0.35 -18.85 12.84
C TYR A 144 1.10 -19.12 14.16
N PHE A 145 2.20 -19.85 14.12
CA PHE A 145 3.02 -20.16 15.30
C PHE A 145 4.02 -19.06 15.64
N ASN A 146 4.12 -18.01 14.85
CA ASN A 146 5.01 -16.91 15.16
C ASN A 146 4.48 -16.09 16.33
N PRO A 147 5.21 -15.97 17.45
CA PRO A 147 4.75 -15.25 18.65
C PRO A 147 4.50 -13.76 18.37
N LEU A 148 5.11 -13.20 17.34
CA LEU A 148 4.88 -11.80 16.94
C LEU A 148 3.45 -11.54 16.44
N ASN A 149 2.65 -12.57 16.16
CA ASN A 149 1.21 -12.42 15.91
C ASN A 149 0.43 -11.89 17.13
N LEU A 150 0.91 -12.18 18.34
CA LEU A 150 0.25 -11.80 19.58
C LEU A 150 0.76 -10.48 20.15
N ILE A 151 1.81 -9.92 19.58
CA ILE A 151 2.45 -8.69 20.07
C ILE A 151 2.04 -7.53 19.16
N PRO A 152 1.27 -6.54 19.67
CA PRO A 152 0.97 -5.35 18.91
C PRO A 152 2.26 -4.57 18.58
N LEU A 153 2.40 -4.16 17.32
CA LEU A 153 3.57 -3.45 16.81
C LEU A 153 3.90 -2.20 17.64
N TYR A 154 2.87 -1.48 18.07
CA TYR A 154 3.04 -0.31 18.94
C TYR A 154 3.85 -0.62 20.20
N TRP A 155 3.51 -1.67 20.93
CA TRP A 155 4.21 -2.02 22.16
C TRP A 155 5.63 -2.52 21.90
N LEU A 156 5.83 -3.28 20.84
CA LEU A 156 7.16 -3.71 20.46
C LEU A 156 8.03 -2.50 20.06
N ALA A 157 7.49 -1.55 19.32
CA ALA A 157 8.17 -0.30 18.97
C ALA A 157 8.57 0.49 20.24
N ARG A 158 7.66 0.57 21.23
CA ARG A 158 7.96 1.22 22.52
C ARG A 158 9.08 0.51 23.29
N LEU A 159 9.10 -0.83 23.24
CA LEU A 159 10.16 -1.63 23.87
C LEU A 159 11.54 -1.38 23.22
N PHE A 160 11.56 -1.13 21.90
CA PHE A 160 12.77 -0.73 21.17
C PHE A 160 13.16 0.74 21.39
N GLY A 161 12.44 1.46 22.26
CA GLY A 161 12.71 2.84 22.62
C GLY A 161 12.25 3.86 21.58
N ILE A 162 11.41 3.47 20.63
CA ILE A 162 10.80 4.38 19.65
C ILE A 162 9.84 5.30 20.40
N SER A 163 9.95 6.61 20.18
CA SER A 163 9.16 7.60 20.90
C SER A 163 7.68 7.55 20.50
N LYS A 164 6.79 7.91 21.46
CA LYS A 164 5.38 8.07 21.17
C LYS A 164 5.15 9.14 20.09
N ALA A 165 5.93 10.22 20.16
CA ALA A 165 5.84 11.31 19.19
C ALA A 165 6.17 10.86 17.76
N PHE A 166 7.21 10.05 17.56
CA PHE A 166 7.50 9.45 16.26
C PHE A 166 6.34 8.58 15.76
N TRP A 167 5.81 7.74 16.64
CA TRP A 167 4.68 6.89 16.29
C TRP A 167 3.47 7.70 15.82
N GLU A 168 3.10 8.76 16.56
CA GLU A 168 1.89 9.54 16.28
C GLU A 168 2.08 10.57 15.15
N GLN A 169 3.27 11.13 14.99
CA GLN A 169 3.52 12.23 14.04
C GLN A 169 4.13 11.78 12.71
N VAL A 170 4.73 10.59 12.66
CA VAL A 170 5.37 10.06 11.43
C VAL A 170 4.74 8.74 11.02
N PHE A 171 4.84 7.70 11.86
CA PHE A 171 4.41 6.36 11.49
C PHE A 171 2.90 6.27 11.20
N VAL A 172 2.06 6.74 12.12
CA VAL A 172 0.60 6.63 11.98
C VAL A 172 0.07 7.39 10.77
N PRO A 173 0.42 8.67 10.52
CA PRO A 173 -0.10 9.38 9.36
C PRO A 173 0.23 8.69 8.03
N ILE A 174 1.46 8.24 7.84
CA ILE A 174 1.91 7.57 6.61
C ILE A 174 1.14 6.25 6.40
N HIS A 175 1.13 5.39 7.42
CA HIS A 175 0.53 4.05 7.28
C HIS A 175 -1.00 4.10 7.29
N CYS A 176 -1.62 4.97 8.08
CA CYS A 176 -3.08 5.13 8.04
C CYS A 176 -3.56 5.65 6.69
N ALA A 177 -2.84 6.58 6.06
CA ALA A 177 -3.16 7.04 4.72
C ALA A 177 -3.01 5.92 3.67
N SER A 178 -1.92 5.14 3.76
CA SER A 178 -1.64 4.06 2.81
C SER A 178 -2.58 2.85 2.95
N PHE A 179 -3.00 2.52 4.18
CA PHE A 179 -3.87 1.36 4.47
C PHE A 179 -5.32 1.73 4.76
N ILE A 180 -5.70 3.00 4.60
CA ILE A 180 -7.06 3.51 4.78
C ILE A 180 -7.64 3.07 6.15
N THR A 181 -6.87 3.28 7.21
CA THR A 181 -7.25 2.94 8.58
C THR A 181 -7.08 4.13 9.50
N THR A 182 -7.79 4.16 10.61
CA THR A 182 -7.71 5.23 11.61
C THR A 182 -6.75 4.92 12.75
N SER A 183 -6.23 3.71 12.82
CA SER A 183 -5.33 3.30 13.91
C SER A 183 -4.44 2.13 13.49
N MET A 184 -3.18 2.19 13.93
CA MET A 184 -2.18 1.13 13.78
C MET A 184 -1.84 0.44 15.12
N LYS A 185 -2.53 0.77 16.22
CA LYS A 185 -2.16 0.27 17.56
C LYS A 185 -2.32 -1.23 17.72
N GLY A 186 -3.37 -1.81 17.14
CA GLY A 186 -3.66 -3.24 17.21
C GLY A 186 -2.98 -4.10 16.15
N VAL A 187 -2.19 -3.51 15.28
CA VAL A 187 -1.50 -4.21 14.19
C VAL A 187 -0.45 -5.17 14.78
N PRO A 188 -0.45 -6.47 14.43
CA PRO A 188 0.54 -7.41 14.90
C PRO A 188 1.95 -7.08 14.42
N ALA A 189 2.95 -7.28 15.27
CA ALA A 189 4.34 -6.96 14.92
C ALA A 189 4.89 -7.83 13.78
N VAL A 190 4.34 -9.01 13.56
CA VAL A 190 4.72 -9.93 12.48
C VAL A 190 4.68 -9.30 11.10
N ILE A 191 3.74 -8.38 10.84
CA ILE A 191 3.54 -7.75 9.53
C ILE A 191 4.50 -6.58 9.25
N LEU A 192 5.37 -6.19 10.19
CA LEU A 192 6.24 -5.04 10.02
C LEU A 192 7.09 -5.08 8.74
N PRO A 193 7.73 -6.21 8.34
CA PRO A 193 8.48 -6.24 7.08
C PRO A 193 7.60 -6.02 5.84
N LEU A 194 6.34 -6.45 5.89
CA LEU A 194 5.36 -6.18 4.84
C LEU A 194 5.03 -4.68 4.79
N LEU A 195 4.80 -4.04 5.92
CA LEU A 195 4.55 -2.59 5.98
C LEU A 195 5.73 -1.81 5.37
N GLU A 196 6.96 -2.15 5.75
CA GLU A 196 8.18 -1.51 5.23
C GLU A 196 8.40 -1.75 3.73
N SER A 197 8.00 -2.90 3.21
CA SER A 197 8.13 -3.17 1.77
C SER A 197 7.13 -2.40 0.91
N ILE A 198 6.00 -1.99 1.48
CA ILE A 198 4.97 -1.19 0.81
C ILE A 198 5.22 0.30 1.02
N VAL A 199 5.59 0.67 2.24
CA VAL A 199 5.74 2.06 2.70
C VAL A 199 7.02 2.17 3.52
N PRO A 200 8.19 2.20 2.87
CA PRO A 200 9.47 2.30 3.58
C PRO A 200 9.58 3.64 4.32
N LEU A 201 10.07 3.58 5.55
CA LEU A 201 10.36 4.77 6.38
C LEU A 201 11.85 5.16 6.39
N ASP A 202 12.67 4.46 5.65
CA ASP A 202 14.12 4.70 5.62
C ASP A 202 14.62 5.44 4.38
#